data_54ed5f8acf72fbfb514e9a5a939b7c63
#
_entry.id   54ed5f8acf72fbfb514e9a5a939b7c63
#
_cell.length_a   1.000
_cell.length_b   1.000
_cell.length_c   1.000
_cell.angle_alpha   90.00
_cell.angle_beta   90.00
_cell.angle_gamma   90.00
#
_symmetry.space_group_name_H-M   'P 1'
#
loop_
_entity.id
_entity.type
_entity.pdbx_description
1 polymer ?
#
loop_
_entity_poly.entity_id
_entity_poly.type
_entity_poly.pdbx_seq_one_letter_code
_entity_poly.pdbx_strand_id
1 'polypeptide(L)'
;MSTYQPISCDLYDWLEIAASWQLPVTLTGRDGRQWADRIRTIEAKAGVEYLLLQGGERLSLAELATMALSWQGEEKLIRFAPPAPADGQ
;
A
#
# COMPACT_ATOMS: atom_id res chain seq x y z
N MET A 1 -18.22 -9.05 17.44
CA MET A 1 -17.93 -8.82 17.24
C MET A 1 -17.39 -8.28 16.75
N SER A 2 -17.40 -8.02 16.57
CA SER A 2 -16.97 -7.57 15.98
C SER A 2 -16.01 -7.54 15.78
N THR A 3 -15.90 -8.02 15.61
CA THR A 3 -14.83 -8.03 15.37
C THR A 3 -14.38 -7.41 14.31
N TYR A 4 -14.58 -6.57 14.17
CA TYR A 4 -14.21 -5.73 13.22
C TYR A 4 -12.75 -5.52 13.20
N GLN A 5 -12.19 -5.56 12.06
CA GLN A 5 -10.80 -5.42 11.87
C GLN A 5 -10.53 -4.17 11.13
N PRO A 6 -9.72 -3.27 11.63
CA PRO A 6 -9.36 -2.09 10.87
C PRO A 6 -8.55 -2.49 9.66
N ILE A 7 -9.06 -2.18 8.50
CA ILE A 7 -8.37 -2.52 7.28
C ILE A 7 -7.03 -1.82 7.18
N SER A 8 -6.96 -0.61 7.71
CA SER A 8 -5.73 0.13 7.63
C SER A 8 -4.60 -0.54 8.40
N CYS A 9 -4.92 -1.24 9.48
CA CYS A 9 -3.87 -1.95 10.20
C CYS A 9 -3.29 -3.05 9.37
N ASP A 10 -4.15 -3.83 8.70
CA ASP A 10 -3.65 -4.87 7.83
C ASP A 10 -2.80 -4.30 6.71
N LEU A 11 -3.22 -3.18 6.15
CA LEU A 11 -2.46 -2.56 5.09
C LEU A 11 -1.07 -2.18 5.58
N TYR A 12 -0.98 -1.51 6.72
CA TYR A 12 0.32 -1.08 7.19
C TYR A 12 1.21 -2.26 7.56
N ASP A 13 0.62 -3.31 8.09
CA ASP A 13 1.40 -4.51 8.36
C ASP A 13 2.03 -5.05 7.08
N TRP A 14 1.25 -5.11 6.01
CA TRP A 14 1.77 -5.63 4.75
C TRP A 14 2.79 -4.72 4.13
N LEU A 15 2.62 -3.41 4.28
CA LEU A 15 3.62 -2.47 3.79
C LEU A 15 4.93 -2.65 4.53
N GLU A 16 4.87 -2.84 5.84
CA GLU A 16 6.08 -3.05 6.62
C GLU A 16 6.74 -4.38 6.29
N ILE A 17 5.96 -5.42 6.11
CA ILE A 17 6.52 -6.70 5.71
C ILE A 17 7.22 -6.57 4.37
N ALA A 18 6.56 -5.95 3.41
CA ALA A 18 7.14 -5.80 2.08
C ALA A 18 8.42 -5.00 2.13
N ALA A 19 8.45 -3.93 2.92
CA ALA A 19 9.64 -3.10 3.01
C ALA A 19 10.75 -3.81 3.76
N SER A 20 10.43 -4.45 4.87
CA SER A 20 11.44 -5.11 5.71
C SER A 20 12.09 -6.27 5.00
N TRP A 21 11.31 -7.02 4.24
CA TRP A 21 11.82 -8.21 3.57
C TRP A 21 12.19 -7.94 2.12
N GLN A 22 12.06 -6.70 1.68
CA GLN A 22 12.42 -6.29 0.31
C GLN A 22 11.70 -7.14 -0.71
N LEU A 23 10.42 -7.36 -0.50
CA LEU A 23 9.63 -8.20 -1.38
C LEU A 23 9.28 -7.46 -2.66
N PRO A 24 9.32 -8.14 -3.81
CA PRO A 24 8.81 -7.51 -5.02
C PRO A 24 7.31 -7.34 -4.91
N VAL A 25 6.83 -6.16 -5.25
CA VAL A 25 5.41 -5.86 -5.20
C VAL A 25 4.98 -5.27 -6.54
N THR A 26 3.72 -5.43 -6.87
CA THR A 26 3.11 -4.76 -8.00
C THR A 26 2.06 -3.82 -7.43
N LEU A 27 2.27 -2.54 -7.66
CA LEU A 27 1.35 -1.52 -7.19
C LEU A 27 0.50 -1.05 -8.34
N THR A 28 -0.80 -0.94 -8.12
CA THR A 28 -1.72 -0.43 -9.12
C THR A 28 -2.34 0.85 -8.60
N GLY A 29 -2.24 1.89 -9.38
CA GLY A 29 -2.81 3.18 -9.02
C GLY A 29 -4.28 3.24 -9.36
N ARG A 30 -4.95 4.23 -8.82
CA ARG A 30 -6.38 4.40 -9.09
C ARG A 30 -6.64 4.76 -10.53
N ASP A 31 -5.63 5.31 -11.21
CA ASP A 31 -5.76 5.64 -12.62
C ASP A 31 -5.35 4.47 -13.54
N GLY A 32 -5.05 3.33 -12.97
CA GLY A 32 -4.70 2.16 -13.76
C GLY A 32 -3.22 1.97 -14.02
N ARG A 33 -2.37 2.93 -13.63
CA ARG A 33 -0.94 2.75 -13.82
C ARG A 33 -0.42 1.69 -12.85
N GLN A 34 0.66 1.05 -13.25
CA GLN A 34 1.24 0.00 -12.44
C GLN A 34 2.74 0.22 -12.26
N TRP A 35 3.23 -0.18 -11.10
CA TRP A 35 4.66 -0.13 -10.81
C TRP A 35 5.05 -1.49 -10.23
N ALA A 36 6.11 -2.07 -10.76
CA ALA A 36 6.65 -3.32 -10.23
C ALA A 36 8.03 -3.01 -9.67
N ASP A 37 8.15 -3.06 -8.35
CA ASP A 37 9.39 -2.67 -7.69
C ASP A 37 9.35 -3.19 -6.27
N ARG A 38 10.33 -2.80 -5.48
CA ARG A 38 10.36 -3.09 -4.05
C ARG A 38 10.21 -1.80 -3.28
N ILE A 39 9.58 -1.89 -2.11
CA ILE A 39 9.38 -0.73 -1.27
C ILE A 39 10.65 -0.49 -0.48
N ARG A 40 11.20 0.69 -0.61
CA ARG A 40 12.37 1.07 0.14
C ARG A 40 12.00 1.53 1.54
N THR A 41 11.01 2.40 1.63
CA THR A 41 10.57 2.89 2.92
C THR A 41 9.22 3.57 2.76
N ILE A 42 8.61 3.88 3.88
CA ILE A 42 7.34 4.58 3.93
C ILE A 42 7.60 5.90 4.64
N GLU A 43 7.13 6.99 4.06
CA GLU A 43 7.33 8.31 4.64
C GLU A 43 5.99 8.95 4.92
N ALA A 44 5.95 9.78 5.96
CA ALA A 44 4.80 10.62 6.23
C ALA A 44 5.27 12.05 6.24
N LYS A 45 4.59 12.92 5.49
CA LYS A 45 5.00 14.30 5.38
C LYS A 45 3.77 15.15 5.23
N ALA A 46 3.61 16.12 6.12
CA ALA A 46 2.47 17.05 6.08
C ALA A 46 1.13 16.33 6.04
N GLY A 47 1.02 15.22 6.76
CA GLY A 47 -0.22 14.47 6.83
C GLY A 47 -0.46 13.53 5.67
N VAL A 48 0.48 13.43 4.74
CA VAL A 48 0.34 12.56 3.59
C VAL A 48 1.39 11.46 3.69
N GLU A 49 0.97 10.24 3.38
CA GLU A 49 1.88 9.11 3.43
C GLU A 49 2.29 8.69 2.05
N TYR A 50 3.56 8.35 1.90
CA TYR A 50 4.14 8.00 0.62
C TYR A 50 4.92 6.70 0.72
N LEU A 51 4.93 5.95 -0.37
CA LEU A 51 5.84 4.83 -0.53
C LEU A 51 7.01 5.29 -1.39
N LEU A 52 8.22 5.03 -0.91
CA LEU A 52 9.40 5.24 -1.72
C LEU A 52 9.82 3.88 -2.26
N LEU A 53 9.97 3.79 -3.55
CA LEU A 53 10.36 2.56 -4.20
C LEU A 53 11.87 2.55 -4.42
N GLN A 54 12.42 1.35 -4.57
CA GLN A 54 13.85 1.21 -4.79
C GLN A 54 14.32 1.96 -6.03
N GLY A 55 13.49 2.02 -7.04
CA GLY A 55 13.83 2.72 -8.26
C GLY A 55 13.72 4.23 -8.18
N GLY A 56 13.34 4.77 -7.04
CA GLY A 56 13.27 6.21 -6.86
C GLY A 56 11.89 6.82 -6.97
N GLU A 57 10.90 6.02 -7.34
CA GLU A 57 9.53 6.52 -7.40
C GLU A 57 9.00 6.82 -6.01
N ARG A 58 8.19 7.83 -5.92
CA ARG A 58 7.55 8.21 -4.67
C ARG A 58 6.07 8.34 -4.93
N LEU A 59 5.28 7.48 -4.29
CA LEU A 59 3.87 7.36 -4.57
C LEU A 59 3.07 7.67 -3.33
N SER A 60 2.07 8.51 -3.47
CA SER A 60 1.15 8.78 -2.36
C SER A 60 0.24 7.58 -2.16
N LEU A 61 0.02 7.18 -0.92
CA LEU A 61 -0.91 6.08 -0.66
C LEU A 61 -2.30 6.39 -1.18
N ALA A 62 -2.68 7.67 -1.20
CA ALA A 62 -4.00 8.03 -1.66
C ALA A 62 -4.18 7.77 -3.16
N GLU A 63 -3.09 7.67 -3.91
CA GLU A 63 -3.16 7.41 -5.33
C GLU A 63 -3.17 5.93 -5.67
N LEU A 64 -2.98 5.09 -4.68
CA LEU A 64 -2.84 3.66 -4.92
C LEU A 64 -4.13 2.93 -4.64
N ALA A 65 -4.40 1.92 -5.45
CA ALA A 65 -5.59 1.10 -5.29
C ALA A 65 -5.27 -0.26 -4.69
N THR A 66 -4.23 -0.92 -5.19
CA THR A 66 -3.90 -2.26 -4.72
C THR A 66 -2.40 -2.49 -4.74
N MET A 67 -1.98 -3.46 -3.93
CA MET A 67 -0.61 -3.95 -3.94
C MET A 67 -0.67 -5.48 -3.98
N ALA A 68 -0.01 -6.07 -4.96
CA ALA A 68 0.07 -7.51 -5.08
C ALA A 68 1.46 -7.96 -4.70
N LEU A 69 1.55 -9.02 -3.92
CA LEU A 69 2.84 -9.58 -3.53
C LEU A 69 2.68 -11.05 -3.23
N SER A 70 3.81 -11.73 -3.14
CA SER A 70 3.84 -13.13 -2.77
C SER A 70 4.55 -13.24 -1.42
N TRP A 71 3.93 -13.94 -0.49
CA TRP A 71 4.48 -14.08 0.85
C TRP A 71 4.31 -15.53 1.28
N GLN A 72 5.43 -16.16 1.57
CA GLN A 72 5.43 -17.55 2.04
C GLN A 72 4.65 -18.47 1.10
N GLY A 73 4.87 -18.27 -0.19
CA GLY A 73 4.25 -19.12 -1.20
C GLY A 73 2.83 -18.79 -1.54
N GLU A 74 2.27 -17.74 -0.97
CA GLU A 74 0.90 -17.34 -1.24
C GLU A 74 0.85 -15.98 -1.88
N GLU A 75 -0.06 -15.84 -2.85
CA GLU A 75 -0.31 -14.56 -3.46
C GLU A 75 -1.24 -13.75 -2.58
N LYS A 76 -0.88 -12.50 -2.37
CA LYS A 76 -1.68 -11.60 -1.56
C LYS A 76 -2.04 -10.39 -2.38
N LEU A 77 -3.28 -9.97 -2.30
CA LEU A 77 -3.72 -8.74 -2.92
C LEU A 77 -4.25 -7.83 -1.82
N ILE A 78 -3.56 -6.74 -1.59
CA ILE A 78 -3.87 -5.82 -0.52
C ILE A 78 -4.53 -4.60 -1.13
N ARG A 79 -5.66 -4.20 -0.60
CA ARG A 79 -6.38 -3.04 -1.12
C ARG A 79 -6.10 -1.84 -0.25
N PHE A 80 -5.78 -0.73 -0.90
CA PHE A 80 -5.61 0.52 -0.19
C PHE A 80 -6.98 1.15 0.03
N ALA A 81 -7.20 1.66 1.23
CA ALA A 81 -8.46 2.29 1.52
C ALA A 81 -8.62 3.53 0.66
N PRO A 82 -9.79 3.74 0.07
CA PRO A 82 -9.99 4.97 -0.70
C PRO A 82 -10.01 6.16 0.23
N PRO A 83 -9.73 7.34 -0.29
CA PRO A 83 -9.86 8.54 0.53
C PRO A 83 -11.28 8.65 1.05
N ALA A 84 -11.43 9.21 2.23
CA ALA A 84 -12.75 9.35 2.82
C ALA A 84 -13.65 10.14 1.90
N PRO A 85 -14.89 9.74 1.75
CA PRO A 85 -15.80 10.48 0.90
C PRO A 85 -16.05 11.85 1.49
N ALA A 86 -16.19 12.76 0.63
CA ALA A 86 -16.43 14.09 1.10
C ALA A 86 -17.73 14.21 1.79
N ASP A 87 -18.69 13.53 1.50
CA ASP A 87 -19.84 13.61 2.07
C ASP A 87 -20.23 12.68 2.85
N GLY A 88 -19.86 12.51 3.23
CA GLY A 88 -20.17 11.73 4.01
C GLY A 88 -21.44 11.29 3.87
N GLN A 89 -21.51 11.49 3.60
CA GLN A 89 -22.24 11.24 3.59
C GLN A 89 -22.57 11.22 3.68
#